data_529cf37bbd30fd09f575f6f51d4b5392
#
_entry.id   529cf37bbd30fd09f575f6f51d4b5392
#
_cell.length_a   1.000
_cell.length_b   1.000
_cell.length_c   1.000
_cell.angle_alpha   90.00
_cell.angle_beta   90.00
_cell.angle_gamma   90.00
#
_symmetry.space_group_name_H-M   'P 1'
#
loop_
_entity.id
_entity.type
_entity.pdbx_description
1 polymer ?
#
loop_
_entity_poly.entity_id
_entity_poly.type
_entity_poly.pdbx_seq_one_letter_code
_entity_poly.pdbx_strand_id
1 'polypeptide(L)'
;MNIWLDIWGLEILYRLLRADENPAEGLRAKKPGRGMTIHGHVSSGSRNKGSQLISTSKDPTYLADTWHQPGQRMVAIDTDKLGSNVQIIDISTREKALAAGVGSGSANFPSKSKEVLLVGHVPAEALEEVDANNFKTCH
;
A
#
# COMPACT_ATOMS: atom_id res chain seq x y z
N MET A 1 -8.16 11.18 -16.18
CA MET A 1 -7.58 9.83 -16.12
C MET A 1 -6.75 9.58 -17.36
N ASN A 2 -5.60 8.99 -17.17
CA ASN A 2 -4.78 8.62 -18.31
C ASN A 2 -5.02 7.14 -18.64
N ILE A 3 -5.85 6.90 -19.66
CA ILE A 3 -6.23 5.54 -20.07
C ILE A 3 -5.03 4.73 -20.59
N TRP A 4 -3.99 5.39 -21.02
CA TRP A 4 -2.78 4.71 -21.50
C TRP A 4 -2.06 3.96 -20.39
N LEU A 5 -2.15 4.46 -19.15
CA LEU A 5 -1.56 3.77 -17.98
C LEU A 5 -2.19 2.40 -17.78
N ASP A 6 -3.52 2.32 -17.89
CA ASP A 6 -4.24 1.06 -17.73
C ASP A 6 -3.91 0.09 -18.86
N ILE A 7 -3.86 0.57 -20.10
CA ILE A 7 -3.57 -0.25 -21.28
C ILE A 7 -2.18 -0.88 -21.19
N TRP A 8 -1.21 -0.12 -20.70
CA TRP A 8 0.18 -0.58 -20.61
C TRP A 8 0.48 -1.28 -19.28
N GLY A 9 -0.52 -1.44 -18.41
CA GLY A 9 -0.35 -2.09 -17.12
C GLY A 9 0.43 -1.26 -16.09
N LEU A 10 0.70 0.01 -16.39
CA LEU A 10 1.36 0.90 -15.45
C LEU A 10 0.39 1.25 -14.31
N GLU A 11 0.82 1.02 -13.10
CA GLU A 11 0.02 1.30 -11.91
C GLU A 11 0.84 2.07 -10.90
N ILE A 12 0.24 3.09 -10.31
CA ILE A 12 0.84 3.84 -9.22
C ILE A 12 0.12 3.45 -7.93
N LEU A 13 0.89 3.05 -6.94
CA LEU A 13 0.39 2.78 -5.60
C LEU A 13 0.85 3.90 -4.68
N TYR A 14 0.16 4.08 -3.56
CA TYR A 14 0.46 5.14 -2.61
C TYR A 14 0.60 4.55 -1.21
N ARG A 15 1.47 5.18 -0.41
CA ARG A 15 1.67 4.77 0.98
C ARG A 15 1.95 5.97 1.85
N LEU A 16 1.23 6.04 2.98
CA LEU A 16 1.59 6.95 4.06
C LEU A 16 2.75 6.32 4.84
N LEU A 17 3.81 7.09 5.04
CA LEU A 17 5.03 6.58 5.66
C LEU A 17 4.93 6.60 7.18
N ARG A 18 5.49 5.57 7.84
CA ARG A 18 5.77 5.65 9.27
C ARG A 18 6.92 6.62 9.49
N ALA A 19 7.02 7.14 10.71
CA ALA A 19 8.08 8.09 11.06
C ALA A 19 9.50 7.51 10.88
N ASP A 20 9.64 6.18 10.98
CA ASP A 20 10.91 5.49 10.84
C ASP A 20 11.27 5.13 9.38
N GLU A 21 10.38 5.42 8.43
CA GLU A 21 10.64 5.13 7.02
C GLU A 21 11.27 6.33 6.33
N ASN A 22 12.33 6.05 5.55
CA ASN A 22 13.02 7.06 4.74
C ASN A 22 12.97 6.61 3.27
N PRO A 23 12.24 7.33 2.39
CA PRO A 23 12.11 6.90 1.00
C PRO A 23 13.43 6.85 0.23
N ALA A 24 14.45 7.57 0.68
CA ALA A 24 15.78 7.49 0.06
C ALA A 24 16.41 6.10 0.22
N GLU A 25 15.95 5.32 1.17
CA GLU A 25 16.45 3.96 1.43
C GLU A 25 15.51 2.88 0.87
N GLY A 26 14.45 3.28 0.18
CA GLY A 26 13.41 2.36 -0.26
C GLY A 26 12.46 2.00 0.87
N LEU A 27 11.60 1.02 0.63
CA LEU A 27 10.66 0.54 1.64
C LEU A 27 10.95 -0.91 1.99
N ARG A 28 10.97 -1.19 3.30
CA ARG A 28 11.09 -2.54 3.83
C ARG A 28 9.92 -2.80 4.76
N ALA A 29 9.45 -4.05 4.77
CA ALA A 29 8.46 -4.46 5.76
C ALA A 29 9.06 -4.30 7.15
N LYS A 30 8.20 -4.03 8.14
CA LYS A 30 8.65 -3.85 9.52
C LYS A 30 9.30 -5.11 10.08
N LYS A 31 8.79 -6.28 9.68
CA LYS A 31 9.34 -7.59 10.08
C LYS A 31 9.40 -8.53 8.87
N PRO A 32 10.41 -8.40 8.01
CA PRO A 32 10.43 -9.13 6.74
C PRO A 32 10.39 -10.65 6.88
N GLY A 33 10.88 -11.20 7.98
CA GLY A 33 10.92 -12.65 8.20
C GLY A 33 9.72 -13.24 8.93
N ARG A 34 8.68 -12.46 9.21
CA ARG A 34 7.60 -12.92 10.11
C ARG A 34 6.63 -13.88 9.46
N GLY A 35 6.44 -14.13 8.33
CA GLY A 35 5.52 -15.11 7.75
C GLY A 35 4.07 -14.97 8.20
N MET A 36 3.60 -13.74 8.45
CA MET A 36 2.21 -13.49 8.81
C MET A 36 1.29 -13.77 7.63
N THR A 37 0.10 -14.36 7.90
CA THR A 37 -0.89 -14.55 6.84
C THR A 37 -1.48 -13.20 6.39
N ILE A 38 -1.98 -13.16 5.16
CA ILE A 38 -2.65 -11.95 4.65
C ILE A 38 -3.85 -11.62 5.52
N HIS A 39 -4.64 -12.63 5.90
CA HIS A 39 -5.78 -12.44 6.81
C HIS A 39 -5.33 -11.83 8.14
N GLY A 40 -4.27 -12.35 8.75
CA GLY A 40 -3.73 -11.84 10.00
C GLY A 40 -3.29 -10.38 9.89
N HIS A 41 -2.62 -10.02 8.80
CA HIS A 41 -2.19 -8.65 8.55
C HIS A 41 -3.40 -7.70 8.45
N VAL A 42 -4.41 -8.06 7.67
CA VAL A 42 -5.60 -7.24 7.45
C VAL A 42 -6.44 -7.13 8.73
N SER A 43 -6.70 -8.24 9.40
CA SER A 43 -7.57 -8.25 10.58
C SER A 43 -6.95 -7.58 11.80
N SER A 44 -5.61 -7.55 11.89
CA SER A 44 -4.91 -6.86 12.99
C SER A 44 -4.97 -5.34 12.82
N GLY A 45 -4.98 -4.83 11.60
CA GLY A 45 -5.05 -3.39 11.34
C GLY A 45 -3.97 -2.63 12.10
N SER A 46 -4.38 -1.57 12.80
CA SER A 46 -3.47 -0.72 13.57
C SER A 46 -2.82 -1.43 14.77
N ARG A 47 -3.37 -2.55 15.20
CA ARG A 47 -2.78 -3.35 16.27
C ARG A 47 -1.65 -4.25 15.81
N ASN A 48 -1.42 -4.30 14.51
CA ASN A 48 -0.35 -5.09 13.93
C ASN A 48 1.01 -4.51 14.34
N LYS A 49 1.82 -5.30 15.02
CA LYS A 49 3.16 -4.88 15.46
C LYS A 49 4.21 -5.06 14.38
N GLY A 50 3.79 -5.38 13.19
CA GLY A 50 4.63 -5.53 12.02
C GLY A 50 4.50 -6.89 11.38
N SER A 51 4.67 -6.92 10.06
CA SER A 51 4.66 -8.16 9.28
C SER A 51 5.65 -8.02 8.12
N GLN A 52 5.76 -9.08 7.33
CA GLN A 52 6.55 -9.05 6.10
C GLN A 52 5.82 -8.31 4.95
N LEU A 53 4.59 -7.88 5.18
CA LEU A 53 3.75 -7.26 4.15
C LEU A 53 3.82 -5.73 4.26
N ILE A 54 3.93 -5.06 3.11
CA ILE A 54 3.91 -3.60 3.01
C ILE A 54 2.55 -3.19 2.46
N SER A 55 1.76 -2.48 3.25
CA SER A 55 0.45 -2.00 2.83
C SER A 55 0.57 -0.77 1.94
N THR A 56 -0.13 -0.79 0.82
CA THR A 56 -0.27 0.35 -0.09
C THR A 56 -1.73 0.49 -0.48
N SER A 57 -2.05 1.57 -1.21
CA SER A 57 -3.40 1.82 -1.70
C SER A 57 -3.36 2.34 -3.13
N LYS A 58 -4.37 1.96 -3.91
CA LYS A 58 -4.61 2.56 -5.24
C LYS A 58 -5.28 3.93 -5.13
N ASP A 59 -5.77 4.30 -3.93
CA ASP A 59 -6.60 5.49 -3.73
C ASP A 59 -5.92 6.48 -2.77
N PRO A 60 -5.14 7.43 -3.31
CA PRO A 60 -4.45 8.40 -2.47
C PRO A 60 -5.41 9.35 -1.76
N THR A 61 -6.57 9.61 -2.33
CA THR A 61 -7.59 10.46 -1.70
C THR A 61 -8.12 9.81 -0.43
N TYR A 62 -8.40 8.50 -0.47
CA TYR A 62 -8.82 7.78 0.72
C TYR A 62 -7.76 7.86 1.83
N LEU A 63 -6.49 7.66 1.47
CA LEU A 63 -5.40 7.76 2.44
C LEU A 63 -5.32 9.17 3.04
N ALA A 64 -5.39 10.19 2.20
CA ALA A 64 -5.29 11.58 2.63
C ALA A 64 -6.47 12.00 3.51
N ASP A 65 -7.69 11.60 3.15
CA ASP A 65 -8.90 12.00 3.88
C ASP A 65 -9.07 11.22 5.18
N THR A 66 -8.64 9.95 5.20
CA THR A 66 -9.00 9.03 6.29
C THR A 66 -7.87 8.85 7.30
N TRP A 67 -6.63 8.70 6.85
CA TRP A 67 -5.53 8.26 7.71
C TRP A 67 -4.36 9.21 7.82
N HIS A 68 -4.28 10.24 6.98
CA HIS A 68 -3.14 11.15 7.00
C HIS A 68 -3.11 11.97 8.29
N GLN A 69 -1.96 11.96 8.96
CA GLN A 69 -1.70 12.76 10.16
C GLN A 69 -0.88 13.99 9.80
N PRO A 70 -0.98 15.09 10.59
CA PRO A 70 -0.17 16.29 10.32
C PRO A 70 1.32 15.96 10.26
N GLY A 71 1.98 16.44 9.19
CA GLY A 71 3.40 16.21 8.99
C GLY A 71 3.77 14.84 8.43
N GLN A 72 2.81 13.93 8.29
CA GLN A 72 3.08 12.60 7.75
C GLN A 72 3.36 12.67 6.25
N ARG A 73 4.41 11.97 5.82
CA ARG A 73 4.83 11.94 4.42
C ARG A 73 4.08 10.86 3.65
N MET A 74 3.89 11.09 2.36
CA MET A 74 3.30 10.11 1.45
C MET A 74 4.25 9.90 0.28
N VAL A 75 4.29 8.66 -0.22
CA VAL A 75 5.02 8.34 -1.46
C VAL A 75 4.09 7.73 -2.49
N ALA A 76 4.37 8.03 -3.74
CA ALA A 76 3.84 7.32 -4.89
C ALA A 76 4.85 6.24 -5.27
N ILE A 77 4.36 5.06 -5.62
CA ILE A 77 5.18 3.89 -5.94
C ILE A 77 4.88 3.49 -7.38
N ASP A 78 5.89 3.59 -8.24
CA ASP A 78 5.78 3.17 -9.64
C ASP A 78 6.01 1.65 -9.70
N THR A 79 4.95 0.91 -9.98
CA THR A 79 5.02 -0.56 -9.99
C THR A 79 5.92 -1.10 -11.09
N ASP A 80 6.12 -0.36 -12.17
CA ASP A 80 7.04 -0.77 -13.24
C ASP A 80 8.51 -0.79 -12.80
N LYS A 81 8.82 -0.10 -11.71
CA LYS A 81 10.19 0.01 -11.19
C LYS A 81 10.45 -0.90 -9.99
N LEU A 82 9.51 -1.76 -9.64
CA LEU A 82 9.66 -2.65 -8.48
C LEU A 82 10.68 -3.77 -8.70
N GLY A 83 10.81 -4.24 -9.93
CA GLY A 83 11.66 -5.38 -10.23
C GLY A 83 11.00 -6.72 -9.89
N SER A 84 11.68 -7.81 -10.25
CA SER A 84 11.14 -9.16 -10.12
C SER A 84 11.18 -9.70 -8.68
N ASN A 85 11.92 -9.04 -7.79
CA ASN A 85 12.06 -9.48 -6.40
C ASN A 85 10.95 -8.99 -5.48
N VAL A 86 10.03 -8.18 -5.99
CA VAL A 86 8.89 -7.68 -5.22
C VAL A 86 7.62 -8.36 -5.72
N GLN A 87 6.92 -9.04 -4.82
CA GLN A 87 5.63 -9.65 -5.13
C GLN A 87 4.52 -8.63 -4.86
N ILE A 88 3.56 -8.54 -5.79
CA ILE A 88 2.40 -7.68 -5.67
C ILE A 88 1.18 -8.54 -5.38
N ILE A 89 0.48 -8.27 -4.29
CA ILE A 89 -0.73 -9.00 -3.90
C ILE A 89 -1.87 -7.99 -3.84
N ASP A 90 -2.72 -8.01 -4.87
CA ASP A 90 -3.85 -7.08 -4.97
C ASP A 90 -5.04 -7.63 -4.20
N ILE A 91 -5.46 -6.91 -3.15
CA ILE A 91 -6.63 -7.24 -2.34
C ILE A 91 -7.63 -6.07 -2.33
N SER A 92 -7.61 -5.27 -3.38
CA SER A 92 -8.34 -4.00 -3.47
C SER A 92 -9.85 -4.15 -3.69
N THR A 93 -10.34 -5.36 -3.90
CA THR A 93 -11.77 -5.67 -3.94
C THR A 93 -12.07 -6.78 -2.96
N ARG A 94 -13.35 -6.91 -2.57
CA ARG A 94 -13.76 -8.00 -1.68
C ARG A 94 -13.43 -9.36 -2.28
N GLU A 95 -13.68 -9.54 -3.57
CA GLU A 95 -13.43 -10.81 -4.26
C GLU A 95 -11.93 -11.15 -4.26
N LYS A 96 -11.08 -10.18 -4.55
CA LYS A 96 -9.62 -10.38 -4.53
C LYS A 96 -9.12 -10.67 -3.12
N ALA A 97 -9.67 -9.99 -2.11
CA ALA A 97 -9.31 -10.24 -0.73
C ALA A 97 -9.67 -11.66 -0.30
N LEU A 98 -10.89 -12.10 -0.61
CA LEU A 98 -11.33 -13.47 -0.31
C LEU A 98 -10.45 -14.50 -1.03
N ALA A 99 -10.13 -14.27 -2.30
CA ALA A 99 -9.26 -15.16 -3.07
C ALA A 99 -7.84 -15.24 -2.49
N ALA A 100 -7.38 -14.19 -1.84
CA ALA A 100 -6.07 -14.14 -1.18
C ALA A 100 -6.08 -14.73 0.24
N GLY A 101 -7.24 -15.22 0.71
CA GLY A 101 -7.35 -15.87 2.02
C GLY A 101 -7.84 -14.99 3.15
N VAL A 102 -8.28 -13.75 2.86
CA VAL A 102 -8.87 -12.89 3.90
C VAL A 102 -10.25 -13.42 4.24
N GLY A 103 -10.56 -13.55 5.54
CA GLY A 103 -11.85 -14.02 5.99
C GLY A 103 -12.98 -13.04 5.65
N SER A 104 -14.21 -13.56 5.51
CA SER A 104 -15.36 -12.75 5.07
C SER A 104 -15.65 -11.56 5.99
N GLY A 105 -15.38 -11.67 7.28
CA GLY A 105 -15.58 -10.58 8.23
C GLY A 105 -14.60 -9.42 8.07
N SER A 106 -13.47 -9.65 7.43
CA SER A 106 -12.40 -8.64 7.26
C SER A 106 -12.22 -8.19 5.81
N ALA A 107 -12.86 -8.86 4.85
CA ALA A 107 -12.59 -8.63 3.42
C ALA A 107 -13.06 -7.25 2.93
N ASN A 108 -13.93 -6.58 3.67
CA ASN A 108 -14.37 -5.23 3.31
C ASN A 108 -13.36 -4.15 3.67
N PHE A 109 -12.46 -4.40 4.60
CA PHE A 109 -11.45 -3.40 4.99
C PHE A 109 -10.52 -3.05 3.83
N PRO A 110 -9.87 -4.02 3.16
CA PRO A 110 -9.01 -3.68 2.04
C PRO A 110 -9.77 -3.13 0.85
N SER A 111 -11.05 -3.47 0.66
CA SER A 111 -11.82 -2.90 -0.45
C SER A 111 -12.13 -1.42 -0.26
N LYS A 112 -12.32 -0.96 0.97
CA LYS A 112 -12.53 0.47 1.24
C LYS A 112 -11.30 1.30 0.92
N SER A 113 -10.13 0.81 1.27
CA SER A 113 -8.87 1.52 1.06
C SER A 113 -8.22 1.19 -0.28
N LYS A 114 -8.81 0.29 -1.08
CA LYS A 114 -8.20 -0.19 -2.33
C LYS A 114 -6.80 -0.73 -2.10
N GLU A 115 -6.67 -1.62 -1.12
CA GLU A 115 -5.37 -2.07 -0.62
C GLU A 115 -4.66 -3.01 -1.59
N VAL A 116 -3.35 -2.81 -1.71
CA VAL A 116 -2.43 -3.71 -2.40
C VAL A 116 -1.24 -3.95 -1.48
N LEU A 117 -0.85 -5.20 -1.32
CA LEU A 117 0.27 -5.58 -0.47
C LEU A 117 1.51 -5.84 -1.31
N LEU A 118 2.66 -5.39 -0.82
CA LEU A 118 3.94 -5.68 -1.44
C LEU A 118 4.77 -6.56 -0.51
N VAL A 119 5.47 -7.53 -1.10
CA VAL A 119 6.40 -8.39 -0.38
C VAL A 119 7.77 -8.23 -1.00
N GLY A 120 8.76 -7.89 -0.18
CA GLY A 120 10.12 -7.65 -0.62
C GLY A 120 10.56 -6.22 -0.39
N HIS A 121 11.78 -5.90 -0.81
CA HIS A 121 12.34 -4.55 -0.67
C HIS A 121 11.95 -3.70 -1.87
N VAL A 122 11.25 -2.60 -1.64
CA VAL A 122 10.89 -1.64 -2.69
C VAL A 122 12.07 -0.70 -2.90
N PRO A 123 12.66 -0.65 -4.11
CA PRO A 123 13.82 0.19 -4.34
C PRO A 123 13.45 1.68 -4.32
N ALA A 124 14.41 2.52 -3.89
CA ALA A 124 14.18 3.95 -3.79
C ALA A 124 13.80 4.59 -5.13
N GLU A 125 14.33 4.08 -6.23
CA GLU A 125 14.02 4.60 -7.56
C GLU A 125 12.56 4.41 -7.99
N ALA A 126 11.83 3.51 -7.30
CA ALA A 126 10.40 3.33 -7.55
C ALA A 126 9.54 4.34 -6.78
N LEU A 127 10.13 5.12 -5.91
CA LEU A 127 9.41 6.00 -4.98
C LEU A 127 9.55 7.46 -5.39
N GLU A 128 8.43 8.19 -5.28
CA GLU A 128 8.41 9.64 -5.42
C GLU A 128 7.60 10.21 -4.26
N GLU A 129 8.19 11.11 -3.51
CA GLU A 129 7.46 11.76 -2.43
C GLU A 129 6.44 12.73 -3.01
N VAL A 130 5.19 12.66 -2.50
CA VAL A 130 4.08 13.50 -2.94
C VAL A 130 3.46 14.18 -1.73
N ASP A 131 2.77 15.30 -1.98
CA ASP A 131 2.09 16.01 -0.90
C ASP A 131 0.69 15.43 -0.72
N ALA A 132 0.43 14.80 0.43
CA ALA A 132 -0.85 14.21 0.75
C ALA A 132 -1.99 15.24 0.69
N ASN A 133 -1.71 16.51 0.98
CA ASN A 133 -2.73 17.55 0.96
C ASN A 133 -3.29 17.78 -0.44
N ASN A 134 -2.55 17.46 -1.48
CA ASN A 134 -3.04 17.60 -2.86
C ASN A 134 -4.14 16.59 -3.20
N PHE A 135 -4.30 15.54 -2.39
CA PHE A 135 -5.29 14.50 -2.64
C PHE A 135 -6.53 14.62 -1.75
N LYS A 136 -6.55 15.57 -0.81
CA LYS A 136 -7.70 15.76 0.07
C LYS A 136 -8.88 16.33 -0.71
N THR A 137 -10.07 15.79 -0.44
CA THR A 137 -11.30 16.25 -1.08
C THR A 137 -11.80 17.58 -0.48
N CYS A 138 -11.47 17.81 0.78
CA CYS A 138 -11.91 18.99 1.51
C CYS A 138 -10.72 19.92 1.72
N HIS A 139 -10.77 21.12 1.15
CA HIS A 139 -9.70 22.12 1.25
C HIS A 139 -10.17 23.34 2.01
#